data_0e1f73e2ed053472ea086536406e5941
#
_entry.id   0e1f73e2ed053472ea086536406e5941
#
_cell.length_a   1.000
_cell.length_b   1.000
_cell.length_c   1.000
_cell.angle_alpha   90.00
_cell.angle_beta   90.00
_cell.angle_gamma   90.00
#
_symmetry.space_group_name_H-M   'P 1'
#
loop_
_entity.id
_entity.type
_entity.pdbx_description
1 polymer ?
#
loop_
_entity_poly.entity_id
_entity_poly.type
_entity_poly.pdbx_seq_one_letter_code
_entity_poly.pdbx_strand_id
1 'polypeptide(L)'
;MRLAADSFGSYGARKRTRALRVACALDRAVIWALGVVLALALAVSAYALWDAYALANGGDSQARLAALKSGDAVSFSELLALNPDVCAWITIDNTNIDYPVVRGKDDFEYLSKDATGAYSALGGIFLDSKCSRDFAEPYEVLMGHHMQYG
;
A
#
# COMPACT_ATOMS: atom_id res chain seq x y z
N MET A 1 77.85 -0.89 -22.09
CA MET A 1 76.69 -1.70 -22.53
C MET A 1 75.79 -2.07 -21.31
N ARG A 2 75.42 -1.12 -20.42
CA ARG A 2 74.57 -1.36 -19.21
C ARG A 2 73.32 -0.47 -19.15
N LEU A 3 73.07 0.42 -20.08
CA LEU A 3 71.97 1.41 -20.02
C LEU A 3 70.68 0.95 -20.70
N ALA A 4 70.66 -0.17 -21.43
CA ALA A 4 69.47 -0.63 -22.14
C ALA A 4 68.60 -1.65 -21.35
N ALA A 5 69.15 -2.28 -20.30
CA ALA A 5 68.42 -3.28 -19.48
C ALA A 5 67.44 -2.66 -18.48
N ASP A 6 67.75 -1.47 -17.95
CA ASP A 6 66.94 -0.82 -16.91
C ASP A 6 65.65 -0.19 -17.45
N SER A 7 65.56 0.18 -18.73
CA SER A 7 64.39 0.76 -19.36
C SER A 7 63.28 -0.27 -19.63
N PHE A 8 63.65 -1.51 -19.93
CA PHE A 8 62.69 -2.59 -20.23
C PHE A 8 62.00 -3.08 -18.94
N GLY A 9 62.74 -3.17 -17.82
CA GLY A 9 62.17 -3.57 -16.53
C GLY A 9 61.14 -2.59 -16.00
N SER A 10 61.39 -1.27 -16.15
CA SER A 10 60.49 -0.21 -15.67
C SER A 10 59.18 -0.11 -16.44
N TYR A 11 59.19 -0.43 -17.73
CA TYR A 11 58.01 -0.43 -18.60
C TYR A 11 57.03 -1.57 -18.25
N GLY A 12 57.55 -2.75 -17.95
CA GLY A 12 56.75 -3.91 -17.51
C GLY A 12 56.14 -3.70 -16.14
N ALA A 13 56.88 -3.09 -15.20
CA ALA A 13 56.37 -2.78 -13.87
C ALA A 13 55.24 -1.74 -13.87
N ARG A 14 55.35 -0.71 -14.70
CA ARG A 14 54.27 0.31 -14.87
C ARG A 14 52.99 -0.24 -15.47
N LYS A 15 53.06 -1.14 -16.44
CA LYS A 15 51.89 -1.80 -17.02
C LYS A 15 51.19 -2.71 -16.00
N ARG A 16 51.95 -3.43 -15.19
CA ARG A 16 51.43 -4.34 -14.16
C ARG A 16 50.71 -3.57 -13.05
N THR A 17 51.23 -2.43 -12.65
CA THR A 17 50.57 -1.57 -11.62
C THR A 17 49.30 -0.90 -12.16
N ARG A 18 49.25 -0.53 -13.45
CA ARG A 18 48.02 0.00 -14.07
C ARG A 18 46.96 -1.08 -14.19
N ALA A 19 47.29 -2.29 -14.61
CA ALA A 19 46.34 -3.41 -14.70
C ALA A 19 45.73 -3.76 -13.33
N LEU A 20 46.56 -3.78 -12.27
CA LEU A 20 46.09 -4.00 -10.90
C LEU A 20 45.14 -2.89 -10.40
N ARG A 21 45.44 -1.62 -10.71
CA ARG A 21 44.58 -0.51 -10.35
C ARG A 21 43.23 -0.58 -11.07
N VAL A 22 43.21 -0.94 -12.34
CA VAL A 22 41.98 -1.14 -13.13
C VAL A 22 41.17 -2.31 -12.57
N ALA A 23 41.83 -3.44 -12.25
CA ALA A 23 41.16 -4.58 -11.64
C ALA A 23 40.49 -4.20 -10.28
N CYS A 24 41.25 -3.51 -9.39
CA CYS A 24 40.69 -3.04 -8.12
C CYS A 24 39.57 -2.01 -8.29
N ALA A 25 39.60 -1.19 -9.33
CA ALA A 25 38.51 -0.24 -9.63
C ALA A 25 37.26 -0.96 -10.11
N LEU A 26 37.43 -1.98 -10.95
CA LEU A 26 36.32 -2.83 -11.42
C LEU A 26 35.69 -3.62 -10.27
N ASP A 27 36.48 -4.22 -9.39
CA ASP A 27 35.99 -4.91 -8.20
C ASP A 27 35.15 -3.98 -7.32
N ARG A 28 35.66 -2.77 -7.06
CA ARG A 28 34.89 -1.78 -6.30
C ARG A 28 33.58 -1.39 -7.00
N ALA A 29 33.61 -1.19 -8.31
CA ALA A 29 32.43 -0.86 -9.08
C ALA A 29 31.38 -1.99 -9.02
N VAL A 30 31.81 -3.25 -9.12
CA VAL A 30 30.93 -4.41 -8.97
C VAL A 30 30.33 -4.49 -7.57
N ILE A 31 31.16 -4.31 -6.53
CA ILE A 31 30.67 -4.31 -5.12
C ILE A 31 29.63 -3.21 -4.92
N TRP A 32 29.88 -1.99 -5.42
CA TRP A 32 28.91 -0.89 -5.32
C TRP A 32 27.64 -1.19 -6.11
N ALA A 33 27.75 -1.75 -7.31
CA ALA A 33 26.57 -2.13 -8.10
C ALA A 33 25.73 -3.19 -7.38
N LEU A 34 26.36 -4.22 -6.84
CA LEU A 34 25.67 -5.23 -6.02
C LEU A 34 25.03 -4.63 -4.76
N GLY A 35 25.72 -3.70 -4.10
CA GLY A 35 25.16 -2.98 -2.95
C GLY A 35 23.92 -2.18 -3.30
N VAL A 36 23.91 -1.49 -4.44
CA VAL A 36 22.74 -0.74 -4.91
C VAL A 36 21.58 -1.68 -5.24
N VAL A 37 21.85 -2.79 -5.94
CA VAL A 37 20.81 -3.79 -6.26
C VAL A 37 20.20 -4.37 -4.99
N LEU A 38 21.03 -4.72 -4.00
CA LEU A 38 20.55 -5.22 -2.72
C LEU A 38 19.73 -4.19 -1.96
N ALA A 39 20.15 -2.93 -1.94
CA ALA A 39 19.41 -1.84 -1.30
C ALA A 39 18.03 -1.63 -1.95
N LEU A 40 17.96 -1.67 -3.29
CA LEU A 40 16.70 -1.59 -4.03
C LEU A 40 15.78 -2.79 -3.73
N ALA A 41 16.33 -4.00 -3.68
CA ALA A 41 15.56 -5.19 -3.33
C ALA A 41 14.99 -5.10 -1.90
N LEU A 42 15.79 -4.63 -0.94
CA LEU A 42 15.32 -4.39 0.43
C LEU A 42 14.24 -3.31 0.50
N ALA A 43 14.38 -2.23 -0.26
CA ALA A 43 13.38 -1.17 -0.31
C ALA A 43 12.03 -1.67 -0.87
N VAL A 44 12.06 -2.45 -1.96
CA VAL A 44 10.85 -3.07 -2.53
C VAL A 44 10.23 -4.06 -1.56
N SER A 45 11.04 -4.88 -0.88
CA SER A 45 10.53 -5.83 0.13
C SER A 45 9.90 -5.12 1.33
N ALA A 46 10.53 -4.04 1.80
CA ALA A 46 10.00 -3.23 2.89
C ALA A 46 8.68 -2.55 2.50
N TYR A 47 8.59 -2.04 1.26
CA TYR A 47 7.35 -1.48 0.74
C TYR A 47 6.23 -2.53 0.65
N ALA A 48 6.53 -3.73 0.13
CA ALA A 48 5.55 -4.81 0.05
C ALA A 48 5.06 -5.27 1.43
N LEU A 49 5.96 -5.34 2.42
CA LEU A 49 5.58 -5.65 3.80
C LEU A 49 4.73 -4.54 4.43
N TRP A 50 5.06 -3.28 4.17
CA TRP A 50 4.25 -2.15 4.62
C TRP A 50 2.84 -2.18 4.01
N ASP A 51 2.74 -2.44 2.71
CA ASP A 51 1.47 -2.54 2.00
C ASP A 51 0.61 -3.70 2.56
N ALA A 52 1.21 -4.89 2.74
CA ALA A 52 0.55 -6.03 3.37
C ALA A 52 0.10 -5.74 4.82
N TYR A 53 0.92 -5.03 5.59
CA TYR A 53 0.57 -4.60 6.96
C TYR A 53 -0.58 -3.59 6.96
N ALA A 54 -0.57 -2.61 6.05
CA ALA A 54 -1.64 -1.63 5.90
C ALA A 54 -2.99 -2.29 5.51
N LEU A 55 -2.94 -3.29 4.62
CA LEU A 55 -4.11 -4.10 4.26
C LEU A 55 -4.62 -4.93 5.45
N ALA A 56 -3.73 -5.57 6.22
CA ALA A 56 -4.10 -6.35 7.39
C ALA A 56 -4.72 -5.49 8.50
N ASN A 57 -4.22 -4.27 8.70
CA ASN A 57 -4.75 -3.35 9.71
C ASN A 57 -6.04 -2.64 9.29
N GLY A 58 -6.40 -2.65 8.00
CA GLY A 58 -7.74 -2.26 7.56
C GLY A 58 -8.85 -3.14 8.16
N GLY A 59 -8.51 -4.34 8.64
CA GLY A 59 -9.42 -5.21 9.37
C GLY A 59 -9.77 -4.73 10.80
N ASP A 60 -8.94 -3.88 11.42
CA ASP A 60 -9.22 -3.34 12.77
C ASP A 60 -10.43 -2.38 12.79
N SER A 61 -10.61 -1.61 11.74
CA SER A 61 -11.79 -0.76 11.57
C SER A 61 -13.06 -1.60 11.35
N GLN A 62 -12.96 -2.69 10.63
CA GLN A 62 -14.05 -3.66 10.44
C GLN A 62 -14.46 -4.31 11.77
N ALA A 63 -13.50 -4.74 12.59
CA ALA A 63 -13.76 -5.30 13.91
C ALA A 63 -14.42 -4.28 14.86
N ARG A 64 -14.00 -3.01 14.80
CA ARG A 64 -14.61 -1.92 15.54
C ARG A 64 -16.06 -1.65 15.11
N LEU A 65 -16.31 -1.64 13.81
CA LEU A 65 -17.64 -1.44 13.24
C LEU A 65 -18.56 -2.62 13.59
N ALA A 66 -18.05 -3.87 13.51
CA ALA A 66 -18.78 -5.06 13.92
C ALA A 66 -19.13 -5.03 15.43
N ALA A 67 -18.27 -4.46 16.28
CA ALA A 67 -18.53 -4.32 17.70
C ALA A 67 -19.67 -3.32 18.02
N LEU A 68 -19.98 -2.39 17.12
CA LEU A 68 -21.10 -1.46 17.24
C LEU A 68 -22.44 -2.12 16.85
N LYS A 69 -22.39 -3.30 16.26
CA LYS A 69 -23.56 -4.12 15.99
C LYS A 69 -23.80 -5.05 17.19
N SER A 70 -24.78 -4.74 17.99
CA SER A 70 -25.22 -5.58 19.11
C SER A 70 -26.36 -6.49 18.68
N GLY A 71 -26.06 -7.74 18.32
CA GLY A 71 -27.03 -8.66 17.71
C GLY A 71 -27.50 -8.16 16.35
N ASP A 72 -28.81 -8.10 16.14
CA ASP A 72 -29.42 -7.58 14.91
C ASP A 72 -29.63 -6.06 14.92
N ALA A 73 -29.31 -5.38 16.02
CA ALA A 73 -29.47 -3.93 16.16
C ALA A 73 -28.12 -3.23 16.01
N VAL A 74 -28.08 -2.23 15.13
CA VAL A 74 -26.95 -1.34 14.96
C VAL A 74 -27.19 -0.05 15.75
N SER A 75 -26.22 0.37 16.57
CA SER A 75 -26.27 1.66 17.25
C SER A 75 -25.94 2.78 16.26
N PHE A 76 -26.96 3.23 15.50
CA PHE A 76 -26.80 4.30 14.53
C PHE A 76 -26.31 5.61 15.13
N SER A 77 -26.71 5.89 16.37
CA SER A 77 -26.21 7.08 17.08
C SER A 77 -24.72 7.06 17.34
N GLU A 78 -24.17 5.90 17.65
CA GLU A 78 -22.72 5.71 17.83
C GLU A 78 -21.97 5.76 16.50
N LEU A 79 -22.54 5.17 15.45
CA LEU A 79 -21.98 5.25 14.09
C LEU A 79 -21.94 6.70 13.59
N LEU A 80 -23.02 7.45 13.75
CA LEU A 80 -23.11 8.86 13.36
C LEU A 80 -22.17 9.74 14.20
N ALA A 81 -21.94 9.41 15.47
CA ALA A 81 -20.95 10.09 16.29
C ALA A 81 -19.51 9.81 15.82
N LEU A 82 -19.28 8.61 15.28
CA LEU A 82 -17.98 8.23 14.72
C LEU A 82 -17.73 8.88 13.36
N ASN A 83 -18.73 8.80 12.47
CA ASN A 83 -18.68 9.40 11.15
C ASN A 83 -20.09 9.89 10.72
N PRO A 84 -20.30 11.20 10.57
CA PRO A 84 -21.59 11.76 10.16
C PRO A 84 -21.99 11.40 8.71
N ASP A 85 -21.06 10.87 7.92
CA ASP A 85 -21.32 10.44 6.54
C ASP A 85 -21.99 9.08 6.46
N VAL A 86 -22.10 8.34 7.56
CA VAL A 86 -22.87 7.08 7.60
C VAL A 86 -24.34 7.40 7.31
N CYS A 87 -24.94 6.67 6.36
CA CYS A 87 -26.33 6.85 5.95
C CYS A 87 -27.18 5.58 6.06
N ALA A 88 -26.54 4.40 6.01
CA ALA A 88 -27.24 3.11 6.05
C ALA A 88 -26.34 2.01 6.61
N TRP A 89 -26.91 0.83 6.73
CA TRP A 89 -26.21 -0.42 6.99
C TRP A 89 -26.74 -1.47 6.02
N ILE A 90 -25.85 -2.18 5.32
CA ILE A 90 -26.22 -3.24 4.39
C ILE A 90 -25.83 -4.60 4.96
N THR A 91 -26.77 -5.52 4.98
CA THR A 91 -26.57 -6.93 5.30
C THR A 91 -27.14 -7.75 4.16
N ILE A 92 -26.37 -8.71 3.63
CA ILE A 92 -26.85 -9.64 2.59
C ILE A 92 -26.76 -11.07 3.15
N ASP A 93 -27.93 -11.71 3.27
CA ASP A 93 -28.04 -13.06 3.80
C ASP A 93 -27.20 -14.05 2.99
N ASN A 94 -26.61 -15.01 3.69
CA ASN A 94 -25.71 -16.04 3.13
C ASN A 94 -24.44 -15.50 2.46
N THR A 95 -24.01 -14.28 2.81
CA THR A 95 -22.75 -13.67 2.39
C THR A 95 -22.01 -13.08 3.60
N ASN A 96 -20.77 -12.65 3.39
CA ASN A 96 -20.00 -11.89 4.39
C ASN A 96 -20.24 -10.37 4.30
N ILE A 97 -21.26 -9.93 3.57
CA ILE A 97 -21.59 -8.52 3.41
C ILE A 97 -22.45 -8.07 4.59
N ASP A 98 -21.84 -7.35 5.50
CA ASP A 98 -22.45 -6.82 6.72
C ASP A 98 -21.68 -5.55 7.14
N TYR A 99 -22.00 -4.42 6.47
CA TYR A 99 -21.19 -3.21 6.51
C TYR A 99 -22.02 -1.93 6.59
N PRO A 100 -21.50 -0.87 7.24
CA PRO A 100 -22.08 0.46 7.14
C PRO A 100 -21.89 1.01 5.72
N VAL A 101 -22.88 1.76 5.28
CA VAL A 101 -22.87 2.52 4.04
C VAL A 101 -22.65 3.98 4.37
N VAL A 102 -21.68 4.60 3.71
CA VAL A 102 -21.37 6.03 3.87
C VAL A 102 -21.75 6.79 2.60
N ARG A 103 -22.00 8.09 2.69
CA ARG A 103 -22.17 8.97 1.55
C ARG A 103 -21.29 10.19 1.72
N GLY A 104 -20.20 10.22 0.95
CA GLY A 104 -19.28 11.34 0.88
C GLY A 104 -19.85 12.53 0.08
N LYS A 105 -19.01 13.53 -0.09
CA LYS A 105 -19.29 14.69 -0.95
C LYS A 105 -19.18 14.36 -2.46
N ASP A 106 -18.38 13.35 -2.79
CA ASP A 106 -18.17 12.84 -4.14
C ASP A 106 -17.90 11.33 -4.12
N ASP A 107 -17.89 10.70 -5.30
CA ASP A 107 -17.74 9.24 -5.47
C ASP A 107 -16.28 8.76 -5.28
N PHE A 108 -15.34 9.65 -5.05
CA PHE A 108 -13.91 9.32 -4.88
C PHE A 108 -13.48 9.30 -3.40
N GLU A 109 -14.21 9.98 -2.54
CA GLU A 109 -13.82 10.18 -1.15
C GLU A 109 -13.63 8.85 -0.40
N TYR A 110 -14.57 7.92 -0.55
CA TYR A 110 -14.57 6.63 0.14
C TYR A 110 -13.92 5.49 -0.65
N LEU A 111 -13.27 5.77 -1.77
CA LEU A 111 -12.40 4.81 -2.44
C LEU A 111 -11.13 4.49 -1.62
N SER A 112 -10.68 5.41 -0.78
CA SER A 112 -9.48 5.25 0.05
C SER A 112 -9.71 5.54 1.53
N LYS A 113 -10.98 5.58 1.95
CA LYS A 113 -11.39 5.72 3.36
C LYS A 113 -12.36 4.62 3.72
N ASP A 114 -12.26 4.12 4.95
CA ASP A 114 -13.26 3.22 5.52
C ASP A 114 -14.47 4.01 6.07
N ALA A 115 -15.48 3.29 6.58
CA ALA A 115 -16.66 3.89 7.13
C ALA A 115 -16.42 4.69 8.43
N THR A 116 -15.24 4.62 9.04
CA THR A 116 -14.85 5.49 10.17
C THR A 116 -14.24 6.81 9.70
N GLY A 117 -13.99 6.97 8.39
CA GLY A 117 -13.28 8.09 7.79
C GLY A 117 -11.76 7.95 7.81
N ALA A 118 -11.22 6.85 8.33
CA ALA A 118 -9.78 6.54 8.33
C ALA A 118 -9.31 6.06 6.95
N TYR A 119 -8.03 6.25 6.67
CA TYR A 119 -7.43 5.73 5.44
C TYR A 119 -7.54 4.20 5.40
N SER A 120 -8.04 3.68 4.30
CA SER A 120 -8.12 2.26 4.01
C SER A 120 -7.86 2.02 2.52
N ALA A 121 -6.90 1.15 2.20
CA ALA A 121 -6.65 0.75 0.82
C ALA A 121 -7.83 -0.06 0.22
N LEU A 122 -8.69 -0.60 1.07
CA LEU A 122 -9.90 -1.33 0.69
C LEU A 122 -11.11 -0.42 0.47
N GLY A 123 -11.02 0.84 0.89
CA GLY A 123 -12.13 1.78 0.88
C GLY A 123 -13.29 1.36 1.79
N GLY A 124 -14.43 2.01 1.61
CA GLY A 124 -15.70 1.69 2.25
C GLY A 124 -16.78 1.31 1.22
N ILE A 125 -17.94 0.86 1.71
CA ILE A 125 -19.14 0.78 0.88
C ILE A 125 -19.82 2.15 0.94
N PHE A 126 -20.06 2.74 -0.20
CA PHE A 126 -20.60 4.09 -0.27
C PHE A 126 -21.74 4.23 -1.28
N LEU A 127 -22.63 5.17 -0.98
CA LEU A 127 -23.74 5.56 -1.85
C LEU A 127 -23.25 6.58 -2.87
N ASP A 128 -23.65 6.43 -4.14
CA ASP A 128 -23.39 7.40 -5.20
C ASP A 128 -23.78 8.81 -4.73
N SER A 129 -22.93 9.78 -4.96
CA SER A 129 -23.10 11.16 -4.50
C SER A 129 -24.33 11.86 -5.09
N LYS A 130 -24.91 11.32 -6.15
CA LYS A 130 -26.16 11.80 -6.77
C LYS A 130 -27.41 11.24 -6.11
N CYS A 131 -27.28 10.10 -5.41
CA CYS A 131 -28.39 9.48 -4.69
C CYS A 131 -28.70 10.21 -3.39
N SER A 132 -29.94 10.18 -2.95
CA SER A 132 -30.37 10.81 -1.71
C SER A 132 -30.00 9.95 -0.49
N ARG A 133 -29.58 10.59 0.62
CA ARG A 133 -29.18 9.89 1.86
C ARG A 133 -30.35 9.17 2.55
N ASP A 134 -31.58 9.55 2.25
CA ASP A 134 -32.81 8.98 2.82
C ASP A 134 -33.36 7.81 2.02
N PHE A 135 -32.66 7.40 0.97
CA PHE A 135 -33.07 6.30 0.09
C PHE A 135 -34.49 6.47 -0.45
N ALA A 136 -34.88 7.71 -0.75
CA ALA A 136 -36.22 8.03 -1.23
C ALA A 136 -36.39 7.90 -2.75
N GLU A 137 -35.31 7.65 -3.48
CA GLU A 137 -35.32 7.53 -4.94
C GLU A 137 -35.66 6.11 -5.41
N PRO A 138 -36.19 5.96 -6.63
CA PRO A 138 -36.53 4.64 -7.18
C PRO A 138 -35.31 3.72 -7.39
N TYR A 139 -34.12 4.28 -7.50
CA TYR A 139 -32.85 3.58 -7.71
C TYR A 139 -31.78 4.18 -6.82
N GLU A 140 -31.10 3.31 -6.09
CA GLU A 140 -29.95 3.67 -5.27
C GLU A 140 -28.74 2.85 -5.73
N VAL A 141 -27.61 3.51 -5.90
CA VAL A 141 -26.37 2.87 -6.36
C VAL A 141 -25.38 2.82 -5.21
N LEU A 142 -25.06 1.62 -4.74
CA LEU A 142 -24.00 1.37 -3.80
C LEU A 142 -22.75 0.93 -4.53
N MET A 143 -21.63 1.50 -4.17
CA MET A 143 -20.30 1.23 -4.73
C MET A 143 -19.35 0.73 -3.67
N GLY A 144 -18.38 -0.07 -4.08
CA GLY A 144 -17.34 -0.57 -3.20
C GLY A 144 -16.24 -1.28 -3.99
N HIS A 145 -15.07 -1.47 -3.39
CA HIS A 145 -14.00 -2.22 -4.01
C HIS A 145 -14.32 -3.72 -4.09
N HIS A 146 -14.07 -4.32 -5.25
CA HIS A 146 -14.08 -5.77 -5.39
C HIS A 146 -12.81 -6.36 -4.79
N MET A 147 -12.96 -7.26 -3.83
CA MET A 147 -11.86 -8.00 -3.23
C MET A 147 -11.73 -9.36 -3.91
N GLN A 148 -10.52 -9.72 -4.34
CA GLN A 148 -10.24 -10.99 -4.99
C GLN A 148 -10.19 -12.16 -3.98
N TYR A 149 -10.13 -11.86 -2.68
CA TYR A 149 -10.05 -12.81 -1.58
C TYR A 149 -11.06 -12.39 -0.49
N GLY A 150 -12.23 -12.97 -0.54
CA GLY A 150 -13.30 -12.81 0.45
C GLY A 150 -13.92 -14.17 0.76
#